data_78d45d7c830b22c08ff2069a1c3c5561
#
_entry.id   78d45d7c830b22c08ff2069a1c3c5561
#
_cell.length_a   1.000
_cell.length_b   1.000
_cell.length_c   1.000
_cell.angle_alpha   90.00
_cell.angle_beta   90.00
_cell.angle_gamma   90.00
#
_symmetry.space_group_name_H-M   'P 1'
#
loop_
_entity.id
_entity.type
_entity.pdbx_description
1 polymer ?
#
loop_
_entity_poly.entity_id
_entity_poly.type
_entity_poly.pdbx_seq_one_letter_code
_entity_poly.pdbx_strand_id
1 'polypeptide(L)'
;MKKTMKQHSFTARLKSLAVVFGIAMVFASCANEDVAQNSTNPNEDNDKNLTTFVAGDETKTRTSMDYNSGNFYWEDGDYIYVKDDDGVLRKSTNAPDQKVAAFKYKVPGKFAASSSYKVYYLGKNSDGTSVSISTTQSQTAPDNTAHFGTAGDYGTATATKVTGKNQFKFELEHQPAYLVFQPYTSNTILHNCYLTKVEVSSDNDIAEKYTVNPTTGALDASTVTNGKQIVLTTRDPTWGSSNYNGFPLTNNSASVTTNGAYMVIKPGTHTLRVRYWVKDVATNVEGTITKTLPATAYASNTYYDMTANLNVKDYDGDHYYMWDAQQQYWYGYEWTKHLPGNTGQPTLRGYTSPNYAQNNTDSRYYNDAYTYGIAHSATHASFNSIPNVNEMLWYALKGDPRWDNDELWTTMGHLYKGGIWIKKKTYINGYSANKAPDGIDWQTNGSIGQNASVSRVLPSIADIGNYFYLPALGSYTSGGLNLIGFSASFWSSSADLWDRRYAYYLTFSSHQIGVGCNYGYRYLGNRAQKFSDFGDN
;
A
#
# COMPACT_ATOMS: atom_id res chain seq x y z
N MET A 1 1.22 -13.06 10.83
CA MET A 1 2.35 -12.89 9.89
C MET A 1 3.31 -11.85 10.45
N LYS A 2 4.56 -12.20 10.72
CA LYS A 2 5.57 -11.21 11.16
C LYS A 2 5.90 -10.30 9.97
N LYS A 3 5.54 -9.01 10.08
CA LYS A 3 5.99 -7.99 9.14
C LYS A 3 7.45 -7.68 9.49
N THR A 4 8.35 -7.95 8.57
CA THR A 4 9.77 -7.69 8.79
C THR A 4 10.07 -6.31 8.19
N MET A 5 10.40 -5.35 9.06
CA MET A 5 10.94 -4.06 8.67
C MET A 5 12.38 -4.01 9.15
N LYS A 6 13.31 -3.73 8.25
CA LYS A 6 14.73 -3.50 8.59
C LYS A 6 15.04 -2.03 8.38
N GLN A 7 15.74 -1.46 9.35
CA GLN A 7 16.23 -0.09 9.32
C GLN A 7 17.70 -0.08 8.92
N HIS A 8 18.08 0.78 8.01
CA HIS A 8 19.46 1.00 7.61
C HIS A 8 19.80 2.48 7.68
N SER A 9 20.79 2.82 8.52
CA SER A 9 21.37 4.16 8.57
C SER A 9 22.57 4.25 7.62
N PHE A 10 22.65 5.31 6.83
CA PHE A 10 23.77 5.54 5.90
C PHE A 10 25.13 5.66 6.60
N THR A 11 25.14 5.93 7.90
CA THR A 11 26.36 6.04 8.71
C THR A 11 26.80 4.73 9.37
N ALA A 12 25.95 3.71 9.46
CA ALA A 12 26.21 2.51 10.25
C ALA A 12 27.02 1.40 9.53
N ARG A 13 27.17 1.47 8.21
CA ARG A 13 27.88 0.43 7.44
C ARG A 13 29.41 0.51 7.46
N LEU A 14 30.02 1.53 8.05
CA LEU A 14 31.49 1.67 8.08
C LEU A 14 32.20 0.91 9.21
N LYS A 15 31.49 0.19 10.09
CA LYS A 15 32.14 -0.46 11.25
C LYS A 15 32.35 -1.98 11.18
N SER A 16 31.95 -2.66 10.11
CA SER A 16 32.02 -4.13 10.06
C SER A 16 32.96 -4.74 9.02
N LEU A 17 33.86 -3.95 8.39
CA LEU A 17 34.86 -4.49 7.45
C LEU A 17 36.28 -4.03 7.77
N ALA A 18 36.69 -4.18 9.00
CA ALA A 18 38.09 -4.00 9.41
C ALA A 18 38.53 -5.17 10.27
N VAL A 19 38.70 -6.34 9.67
CA VAL A 19 39.69 -7.33 10.15
C VAL A 19 40.09 -8.22 8.97
N VAL A 20 41.45 -8.28 8.76
CA VAL A 20 42.26 -9.27 8.03
C VAL A 20 42.33 -9.07 6.50
N PHE A 21 43.39 -8.37 6.05
CA PHE A 21 44.55 -9.00 5.41
C PHE A 21 45.67 -7.94 5.26
N GLY A 22 46.69 -8.09 6.07
CA GLY A 22 47.96 -7.42 5.84
C GLY A 22 48.73 -8.11 4.73
N ILE A 23 49.05 -7.39 3.65
CA ILE A 23 50.25 -7.57 2.83
C ILE A 23 50.67 -6.19 2.36
N ALA A 24 51.85 -5.77 2.77
CA ALA A 24 52.49 -4.56 2.34
C ALA A 24 52.89 -4.66 0.86
N MET A 25 52.45 -3.72 0.03
CA MET A 25 53.21 -3.33 -1.15
C MET A 25 53.30 -1.81 -1.20
N VAL A 26 54.51 -1.35 -1.02
CA VAL A 26 54.92 0.04 -1.27
C VAL A 26 54.92 0.27 -2.77
N PHE A 27 53.99 1.09 -3.26
CA PHE A 27 54.18 1.77 -4.52
C PHE A 27 54.04 3.27 -4.29
N ALA A 28 55.11 3.97 -4.56
CA ALA A 28 55.11 5.42 -4.67
C ALA A 28 54.13 5.81 -5.77
N SER A 29 53.04 6.42 -5.39
CA SER A 29 52.09 7.03 -6.31
C SER A 29 52.39 8.51 -6.35
N CYS A 30 52.82 8.98 -7.51
CA CYS A 30 52.70 10.36 -7.88
C CYS A 30 51.19 10.72 -7.90
N ALA A 31 50.82 11.63 -7.06
CA ALA A 31 49.51 12.24 -7.10
C ALA A 31 49.35 12.99 -8.44
N ASN A 32 48.56 12.44 -9.34
CA ASN A 32 47.94 13.21 -10.39
C ASN A 32 46.46 13.30 -10.10
N GLU A 33 46.09 14.45 -9.51
CA GLU A 33 44.71 14.86 -9.30
C GLU A 33 44.18 15.44 -10.64
N ASP A 34 43.74 14.57 -11.52
CA ASP A 34 42.84 14.97 -12.62
C ASP A 34 41.71 13.94 -12.72
N VAL A 35 40.67 14.13 -11.90
CA VAL A 35 39.37 13.54 -12.18
C VAL A 35 38.85 14.22 -13.42
N ALA A 36 38.80 13.44 -14.52
CA ALA A 36 38.52 13.88 -15.85
C ALA A 36 37.16 14.59 -15.97
N GLN A 37 37.20 15.90 -15.97
CA GLN A 37 36.24 16.71 -16.66
C GLN A 37 36.80 16.89 -18.07
N ASN A 38 36.43 16.03 -18.99
CA ASN A 38 36.76 16.21 -20.41
C ASN A 38 35.89 17.32 -20.99
N SER A 39 36.28 18.58 -20.75
CA SER A 39 35.91 19.69 -21.60
C SER A 39 37.18 20.42 -21.96
N THR A 40 37.69 20.10 -23.13
CA THR A 40 38.64 20.93 -23.84
C THR A 40 37.94 22.24 -24.23
N ASN A 41 37.92 23.20 -23.32
CA ASN A 41 37.61 24.58 -23.64
C ASN A 41 38.71 25.48 -23.04
N PRO A 42 39.53 26.14 -23.87
CA PRO A 42 40.68 26.92 -23.40
C PRO A 42 40.34 28.33 -22.86
N ASN A 43 39.14 28.53 -22.31
CA ASN A 43 38.72 29.80 -21.71
C ASN A 43 38.52 29.69 -20.16
N GLU A 44 39.57 29.28 -19.44
CA GLU A 44 39.54 29.27 -17.97
C GLU A 44 39.66 30.66 -17.30
N ASP A 45 39.80 31.75 -18.05
CA ASP A 45 40.03 33.10 -17.51
C ASP A 45 38.78 33.93 -17.20
N ASN A 46 37.55 33.41 -17.39
CA ASN A 46 36.34 34.14 -17.07
C ASN A 46 35.76 33.87 -15.66
N ASP A 47 36.40 33.05 -14.83
CA ASP A 47 35.90 32.61 -13.53
C ASP A 47 36.23 33.56 -12.34
N LYS A 48 36.66 34.80 -12.60
CA LYS A 48 37.08 35.73 -11.52
C LYS A 48 36.03 36.09 -10.50
N ASN A 49 34.74 35.78 -10.79
CA ASN A 49 33.60 36.07 -9.88
C ASN A 49 32.91 34.77 -9.37
N LEU A 50 33.48 33.57 -9.59
CA LEU A 50 32.90 32.32 -9.18
C LEU A 50 33.77 31.64 -8.11
N THR A 51 33.11 31.14 -7.05
CA THR A 51 33.77 30.35 -6.01
C THR A 51 33.43 28.87 -6.21
N THR A 52 34.42 28.01 -6.07
CA THR A 52 34.24 26.58 -6.24
C THR A 52 33.78 25.92 -4.94
N PHE A 53 32.69 25.18 -5.00
CA PHE A 53 32.21 24.31 -3.94
C PHE A 53 32.32 22.85 -4.40
N VAL A 54 33.08 22.04 -3.69
CA VAL A 54 33.34 20.65 -4.03
C VAL A 54 32.43 19.76 -3.20
N ALA A 55 31.54 19.08 -3.87
CA ALA A 55 30.62 18.12 -3.28
C ALA A 55 31.26 16.72 -3.28
N GLY A 56 31.36 16.13 -2.11
CA GLY A 56 31.71 14.73 -1.92
C GLY A 56 33.21 14.44 -1.84
N ASP A 57 33.53 13.36 -1.16
CA ASP A 57 34.67 12.48 -1.34
C ASP A 57 34.16 11.24 -2.08
N GLU A 58 35.00 10.45 -2.72
CA GLU A 58 34.59 9.31 -3.59
C GLU A 58 33.65 8.28 -2.94
N THR A 59 33.32 8.46 -1.65
CA THR A 59 32.56 7.49 -0.85
C THR A 59 31.26 7.98 -0.23
N LYS A 60 30.87 9.28 -0.31
CA LYS A 60 29.65 9.79 0.39
C LYS A 60 29.03 10.99 -0.29
N THR A 61 27.68 11.05 -0.28
CA THR A 61 26.74 12.17 -0.50
C THR A 61 26.34 12.52 -1.95
N ARG A 62 25.05 12.24 -2.30
CA ARG A 62 24.49 12.43 -3.66
C ARG A 62 22.98 12.27 -3.67
N THR A 63 22.26 12.56 -4.76
CA THR A 63 20.81 12.70 -4.84
C THR A 63 20.06 11.48 -5.39
N SER A 64 20.74 10.46 -5.89
CA SER A 64 20.17 9.14 -6.16
C SER A 64 20.92 8.06 -5.41
N MET A 65 20.19 7.13 -4.82
CA MET A 65 20.72 6.10 -3.93
C MET A 65 21.00 4.79 -4.69
N ASP A 66 22.15 4.18 -4.45
CA ASP A 66 22.41 2.76 -4.73
C ASP A 66 22.03 1.93 -3.51
N TYR A 67 21.08 1.02 -3.67
CA TYR A 67 20.55 0.23 -2.54
C TYR A 67 21.63 -0.63 -1.86
N ASN A 68 22.54 -1.24 -2.61
CA ASN A 68 23.52 -2.19 -2.07
C ASN A 68 24.61 -1.50 -1.27
N SER A 69 25.09 -0.36 -1.75
CA SER A 69 26.15 0.41 -1.09
C SER A 69 25.62 1.45 -0.11
N GLY A 70 24.36 1.87 -0.26
CA GLY A 70 23.80 3.03 0.43
C GLY A 70 24.41 4.36 -0.02
N ASN A 71 25.16 4.37 -1.13
CA ASN A 71 25.76 5.58 -1.68
C ASN A 71 24.75 6.36 -2.49
N PHE A 72 24.81 7.69 -2.37
CA PHE A 72 24.04 8.60 -3.22
C PHE A 72 24.91 9.15 -4.35
N TYR A 73 24.30 9.55 -5.47
CA TYR A 73 24.94 10.09 -6.66
C TYR A 73 24.24 11.37 -7.08
N TRP A 74 25.02 12.39 -7.47
CA TRP A 74 24.49 13.57 -8.14
C TRP A 74 23.94 13.16 -9.49
N GLU A 75 22.76 13.65 -9.83
CA GLU A 75 22.08 13.38 -11.10
C GLU A 75 22.16 14.61 -12.03
N ASP A 76 21.91 14.39 -13.31
CA ASP A 76 21.81 15.47 -14.29
C ASP A 76 20.87 16.59 -13.80
N GLY A 77 21.35 17.84 -13.86
CA GLY A 77 20.60 19.02 -13.49
C GLY A 77 20.45 19.28 -11.98
N ASP A 78 21.19 18.60 -11.12
CA ASP A 78 21.23 18.90 -9.68
C ASP A 78 22.04 20.17 -9.41
N TYR A 79 21.39 21.21 -8.88
CA TYR A 79 22.00 22.47 -8.49
C TYR A 79 22.10 22.58 -6.98
N ILE A 80 23.13 23.30 -6.50
CA ILE A 80 23.23 23.70 -5.10
C ILE A 80 22.96 25.19 -4.94
N TYR A 81 22.61 25.57 -3.70
CA TYR A 81 22.42 26.94 -3.29
C TYR A 81 23.31 27.23 -2.09
N VAL A 82 23.99 28.36 -2.10
CA VAL A 82 24.90 28.77 -1.03
C VAL A 82 24.60 30.22 -0.61
N LYS A 83 24.46 30.47 0.69
CA LYS A 83 24.26 31.81 1.22
C LYS A 83 25.61 32.52 1.25
N ASP A 84 25.73 33.63 0.51
CA ASP A 84 26.97 34.44 0.42
C ASP A 84 27.16 35.43 1.57
N ASP A 85 28.25 36.18 1.54
CA ASP A 85 28.59 37.19 2.55
C ASP A 85 27.59 38.35 2.64
N ASP A 86 26.87 38.62 1.55
CA ASP A 86 25.81 39.66 1.50
C ASP A 86 24.45 39.07 2.01
N GLY A 87 24.42 37.80 2.46
CA GLY A 87 23.23 37.11 2.94
C GLY A 87 22.29 36.63 1.83
N VAL A 88 22.73 36.69 0.58
CA VAL A 88 21.92 36.26 -0.59
C VAL A 88 22.16 34.80 -0.88
N LEU A 89 21.05 34.06 -1.13
CA LEU A 89 21.13 32.66 -1.52
C LEU A 89 21.45 32.55 -3.02
N ARG A 90 22.65 32.06 -3.35
CA ARG A 90 23.19 31.96 -4.71
C ARG A 90 23.09 30.55 -5.25
N LYS A 91 22.48 30.41 -6.43
CA LYS A 91 22.44 29.16 -7.20
C LYS A 91 23.77 28.92 -7.90
N SER A 92 24.26 27.67 -7.96
CA SER A 92 25.39 27.29 -8.79
C SER A 92 25.09 27.56 -10.29
N THR A 93 26.10 27.98 -11.05
CA THR A 93 25.97 28.25 -12.50
C THR A 93 26.05 26.98 -13.34
N ASN A 94 26.55 25.91 -12.76
CA ASN A 94 26.70 24.60 -13.39
C ASN A 94 26.04 23.50 -12.55
N ALA A 95 25.74 22.39 -13.19
CA ALA A 95 25.23 21.17 -12.61
C ALA A 95 25.86 19.98 -13.32
N PRO A 96 25.83 18.76 -12.77
CA PRO A 96 26.16 17.55 -13.51
C PRO A 96 25.29 17.40 -14.76
N ASP A 97 25.82 16.80 -15.79
CA ASP A 97 25.15 16.39 -17.04
C ASP A 97 24.92 14.87 -17.10
N GLN A 98 25.36 14.16 -16.08
CA GLN A 98 25.20 12.73 -15.90
C GLN A 98 25.31 12.36 -14.43
N LYS A 99 25.02 11.09 -14.10
CA LYS A 99 25.17 10.55 -12.74
C LYS A 99 26.65 10.49 -12.34
N VAL A 100 27.04 11.23 -11.29
CA VAL A 100 28.42 11.33 -10.82
C VAL A 100 28.55 11.22 -9.31
N ALA A 101 29.70 10.73 -8.86
CA ALA A 101 30.05 10.55 -7.47
C ALA A 101 30.46 11.84 -6.74
N ALA A 102 31.13 12.76 -7.42
CA ALA A 102 31.58 14.04 -6.91
C ALA A 102 31.42 15.09 -7.99
N PHE A 103 31.21 16.35 -7.60
CA PHE A 103 31.06 17.43 -8.56
C PHE A 103 31.63 18.75 -8.02
N LYS A 104 32.18 19.56 -8.93
CA LYS A 104 32.71 20.92 -8.62
C LYS A 104 31.69 21.97 -9.07
N TYR A 105 30.91 22.45 -8.11
CA TYR A 105 29.95 23.52 -8.35
C TYR A 105 30.64 24.88 -8.43
N LYS A 106 30.23 25.72 -9.35
CA LYS A 106 30.65 27.11 -9.50
C LYS A 106 29.52 28.03 -9.01
N VAL A 107 29.76 28.78 -7.95
CA VAL A 107 28.73 29.60 -7.29
C VAL A 107 29.14 31.08 -7.38
N PRO A 108 28.27 31.95 -7.95
CA PRO A 108 28.52 33.41 -7.97
C PRO A 108 28.30 33.99 -6.58
N GLY A 109 28.93 35.13 -6.29
CA GLY A 109 28.77 35.84 -5.01
C GLY A 109 30.09 36.02 -4.25
N LYS A 110 30.00 36.57 -3.04
CA LYS A 110 31.16 36.85 -2.18
C LYS A 110 31.26 35.76 -1.12
N PHE A 111 32.41 35.10 -1.05
CA PHE A 111 32.68 34.03 -0.10
C PHE A 111 34.08 34.21 0.54
N ALA A 112 34.34 35.40 1.09
CA ALA A 112 35.64 35.79 1.65
C ALA A 112 35.59 36.03 3.17
N ALA A 113 34.43 36.37 3.73
CA ALA A 113 34.26 36.77 5.12
C ALA A 113 34.26 35.61 6.11
N SER A 114 33.97 34.37 5.66
CA SER A 114 33.90 33.23 6.56
C SER A 114 34.75 32.05 6.06
N SER A 115 35.18 31.20 6.99
CA SER A 115 35.81 29.91 6.68
C SER A 115 34.79 28.79 6.40
N SER A 116 33.50 29.08 6.56
CA SER A 116 32.42 28.10 6.30
C SER A 116 31.15 28.78 5.83
N TYR A 117 30.39 28.07 4.98
CA TYR A 117 29.12 28.53 4.40
C TYR A 117 28.07 27.43 4.40
N LYS A 118 26.81 27.82 4.62
CA LYS A 118 25.66 26.90 4.51
C LYS A 118 25.37 26.60 3.04
N VAL A 119 25.27 25.31 2.73
CA VAL A 119 24.92 24.77 1.42
C VAL A 119 23.59 24.06 1.52
N TYR A 120 22.76 24.22 0.49
CA TYR A 120 21.46 23.58 0.36
C TYR A 120 21.36 22.89 -1.01
N TYR A 121 20.84 21.69 -0.99
CA TYR A 121 20.23 21.04 -2.13
C TYR A 121 18.71 21.02 -1.89
N LEU A 122 17.94 21.64 -2.75
CA LEU A 122 16.50 21.86 -2.56
C LEU A 122 15.66 21.06 -3.55
N GLY A 123 16.19 19.93 -4.01
CA GLY A 123 15.54 19.10 -5.03
C GLY A 123 15.74 19.62 -6.46
N LYS A 124 15.40 18.78 -7.42
CA LYS A 124 15.69 19.04 -8.84
C LYS A 124 14.90 20.21 -9.43
N ASN A 125 13.67 20.42 -8.98
CA ASN A 125 12.75 21.43 -9.53
C ASN A 125 12.53 22.62 -8.59
N SER A 126 13.47 22.87 -7.67
CA SER A 126 13.35 23.98 -6.72
C SER A 126 13.45 25.35 -7.41
N ASP A 127 12.67 26.30 -6.94
CA ASP A 127 12.78 27.72 -7.27
C ASP A 127 13.99 28.42 -6.59
N GLY A 128 14.76 27.66 -5.81
CA GLY A 128 15.89 28.14 -5.02
C GLY A 128 15.51 28.63 -3.62
N THR A 129 14.23 28.68 -3.28
CA THR A 129 13.76 29.15 -1.98
C THR A 129 13.08 28.06 -1.16
N SER A 130 12.55 27.06 -1.82
CA SER A 130 11.77 26.00 -1.15
C SER A 130 11.92 24.63 -1.81
N VAL A 131 11.60 23.59 -1.06
CA VAL A 131 11.44 22.22 -1.52
C VAL A 131 10.17 21.62 -0.91
N SER A 132 9.49 20.75 -1.64
CA SER A 132 8.32 20.02 -1.12
C SER A 132 8.51 18.53 -1.32
N ILE A 133 8.34 17.75 -0.25
CA ILE A 133 8.11 16.31 -0.38
C ILE A 133 6.75 16.17 -1.08
N SER A 134 6.78 15.60 -2.28
CA SER A 134 5.60 15.53 -3.15
C SER A 134 4.61 14.47 -2.68
N THR A 135 3.32 14.82 -2.69
CA THR A 135 2.23 13.84 -2.48
C THR A 135 2.03 12.90 -3.66
N THR A 136 2.64 13.23 -4.83
CA THR A 136 2.64 12.39 -6.03
C THR A 136 4.09 12.18 -6.49
N GLN A 137 4.53 10.94 -6.49
CA GLN A 137 5.88 10.54 -6.89
C GLN A 137 5.79 9.54 -8.05
N SER A 138 6.83 9.44 -8.87
CA SER A 138 6.84 8.53 -10.02
C SER A 138 8.20 7.91 -10.20
N GLN A 139 8.24 6.59 -10.33
CA GLN A 139 9.42 5.79 -10.60
C GLN A 139 9.17 4.91 -11.83
N THR A 140 9.99 5.00 -12.85
CA THR A 140 9.76 4.36 -14.16
C THR A 140 10.45 3.01 -14.33
N ALA A 141 11.38 2.65 -13.45
CA ALA A 141 12.07 1.36 -13.47
C ALA A 141 12.32 0.84 -12.04
N PRO A 142 12.27 -0.48 -11.81
CA PRO A 142 12.66 -1.07 -10.53
C PRO A 142 14.08 -0.69 -10.15
N ASP A 143 14.36 -0.64 -8.85
CA ASP A 143 15.69 -0.34 -8.28
C ASP A 143 16.33 0.94 -8.83
N ASN A 144 15.51 1.96 -9.10
CA ASN A 144 15.95 3.24 -9.64
C ASN A 144 15.45 4.40 -8.77
N THR A 145 16.36 5.24 -8.32
CA THR A 145 16.09 6.37 -7.41
C THR A 145 16.30 7.74 -8.05
N ALA A 146 16.45 7.83 -9.39
CA ALA A 146 16.65 9.09 -10.10
C ALA A 146 15.52 10.12 -9.91
N HIS A 147 14.34 9.65 -9.48
CA HIS A 147 13.19 10.51 -9.17
C HIS A 147 13.28 11.20 -7.78
N PHE A 148 14.24 10.88 -6.93
CA PHE A 148 14.33 11.44 -5.57
C PHE A 148 14.34 12.96 -5.57
N GLY A 149 15.16 13.58 -6.42
CA GLY A 149 15.22 15.04 -6.50
C GLY A 149 13.88 15.69 -6.88
N THR A 150 13.07 15.04 -7.73
CA THR A 150 11.72 15.51 -8.09
C THR A 150 10.65 15.11 -7.08
N ALA A 151 10.89 14.05 -6.31
CA ALA A 151 10.02 13.60 -5.22
C ALA A 151 10.13 14.49 -3.97
N GLY A 152 11.12 15.39 -3.92
CA GLY A 152 11.32 16.30 -2.82
C GLY A 152 12.43 15.86 -1.86
N ASP A 153 13.37 15.07 -2.34
CA ASP A 153 14.63 14.88 -1.62
C ASP A 153 15.37 16.21 -1.52
N TYR A 154 15.88 16.51 -0.32
CA TYR A 154 16.63 17.71 -0.04
C TYR A 154 17.70 17.43 1.01
N GLY A 155 18.73 18.27 1.00
CA GLY A 155 19.82 18.15 1.96
C GLY A 155 20.44 19.46 2.34
N THR A 156 21.14 19.46 3.46
CA THR A 156 21.90 20.61 3.95
C THR A 156 23.33 20.21 4.25
N ALA A 157 24.23 21.19 4.15
CA ALA A 157 25.62 21.01 4.52
C ALA A 157 26.23 22.28 5.09
N THR A 158 27.39 22.13 5.71
CA THR A 158 28.29 23.26 6.00
C THR A 158 29.57 23.03 5.20
N ALA A 159 29.78 23.83 4.17
CA ALA A 159 31.01 23.82 3.37
C ALA A 159 32.11 24.50 4.14
N THR A 160 33.31 23.88 4.18
CA THR A 160 34.49 24.40 4.87
C THR A 160 35.58 24.75 3.86
N LYS A 161 36.31 25.85 4.13
CA LYS A 161 37.38 26.36 3.26
C LYS A 161 38.53 25.35 3.18
N VAL A 162 39.01 25.09 1.98
CA VAL A 162 40.20 24.27 1.76
C VAL A 162 41.43 25.15 1.90
N THR A 163 42.36 24.78 2.80
CA THR A 163 43.55 25.55 3.07
C THR A 163 44.37 25.78 1.80
N GLY A 164 44.73 27.05 1.54
CA GLY A 164 45.55 27.45 0.39
C GLY A 164 44.82 27.49 -0.97
N LYS A 165 43.49 27.20 -1.01
CA LYS A 165 42.70 27.22 -2.23
C LYS A 165 41.49 28.16 -2.11
N ASN A 166 41.03 28.72 -3.23
CA ASN A 166 39.76 29.46 -3.29
C ASN A 166 38.59 28.49 -3.56
N GLN A 167 38.45 27.53 -2.66
CA GLN A 167 37.40 26.52 -2.76
C GLN A 167 36.95 26.05 -1.38
N PHE A 168 35.69 25.56 -1.32
CA PHE A 168 35.07 24.96 -0.13
C PHE A 168 34.70 23.52 -0.42
N LYS A 169 34.81 22.66 0.59
CA LYS A 169 34.43 21.26 0.53
C LYS A 169 33.24 21.01 1.45
N PHE A 170 32.25 20.19 1.01
CA PHE A 170 31.11 19.83 1.80
C PHE A 170 30.63 18.40 1.54
N GLU A 171 29.96 17.83 2.54
CA GLU A 171 29.18 16.60 2.43
C GLU A 171 27.73 16.94 2.72
N LEU A 172 26.81 16.54 1.82
CA LEU A 172 25.39 16.81 1.96
C LEU A 172 24.78 15.78 2.95
N GLU A 173 23.99 16.26 3.90
CA GLU A 173 23.16 15.45 4.77
C GLU A 173 21.72 15.49 4.28
N HIS A 174 21.21 14.36 3.82
CA HIS A 174 19.82 14.24 3.41
C HIS A 174 18.89 14.35 4.61
N GLN A 175 17.81 15.06 4.45
CA GLN A 175 16.85 15.35 5.52
C GLN A 175 15.62 14.44 5.51
N PRO A 176 15.11 13.93 4.37
CA PRO A 176 14.00 13.00 4.33
C PRO A 176 14.33 11.62 4.89
N ALA A 177 13.29 10.82 5.09
CA ALA A 177 13.36 9.38 5.25
C ALA A 177 12.90 8.71 3.94
N TYR A 178 13.30 7.44 3.72
CA TYR A 178 13.04 6.73 2.48
C TYR A 178 12.41 5.37 2.77
N LEU A 179 11.32 5.05 2.08
CA LEU A 179 10.70 3.73 2.13
C LEU A 179 11.10 2.94 0.88
N VAL A 180 11.60 1.72 1.07
CA VAL A 180 12.03 0.81 0.01
C VAL A 180 11.07 -0.37 -0.03
N PHE A 181 10.05 -0.29 -0.87
CA PHE A 181 9.05 -1.35 -1.03
C PHE A 181 9.63 -2.49 -1.84
N GLN A 182 9.53 -3.69 -1.28
CA GLN A 182 9.99 -4.94 -1.88
C GLN A 182 8.85 -5.96 -1.80
N PRO A 183 7.78 -5.79 -2.60
CA PRO A 183 6.68 -6.74 -2.60
C PRO A 183 7.09 -8.07 -3.23
N TYR A 184 6.51 -9.15 -2.74
CA TYR A 184 6.67 -10.50 -3.29
C TYR A 184 5.42 -11.33 -3.03
N THR A 185 5.26 -12.43 -3.76
CA THR A 185 4.12 -13.32 -3.59
C THR A 185 4.48 -14.75 -3.96
N SER A 186 3.89 -15.72 -3.26
CA SER A 186 3.88 -17.13 -3.67
C SER A 186 2.59 -17.53 -4.40
N ASN A 187 1.65 -16.59 -4.56
CA ASN A 187 0.41 -16.83 -5.27
C ASN A 187 0.64 -16.78 -6.80
N THR A 188 0.50 -17.92 -7.47
CA THR A 188 0.77 -18.05 -8.91
C THR A 188 -0.14 -17.19 -9.79
N ILE A 189 -1.35 -16.85 -9.32
CA ILE A 189 -2.26 -15.93 -10.04
C ILE A 189 -1.62 -14.54 -10.10
N LEU A 190 -1.01 -14.08 -9.00
CA LEU A 190 -0.38 -12.76 -8.94
C LEU A 190 0.97 -12.68 -9.67
N HIS A 191 1.60 -13.80 -10.03
CA HIS A 191 2.84 -13.79 -10.81
C HIS A 191 2.68 -13.22 -12.22
N ASN A 192 1.46 -13.16 -12.75
CA ASN A 192 1.13 -12.54 -14.03
C ASN A 192 0.65 -11.09 -13.89
N CYS A 193 0.70 -10.54 -12.67
CA CYS A 193 0.25 -9.20 -12.36
C CYS A 193 1.43 -8.22 -12.23
N TYR A 194 1.09 -6.94 -12.26
CA TYR A 194 2.05 -5.83 -12.16
C TYR A 194 1.68 -4.89 -11.02
N LEU A 195 2.68 -4.44 -10.27
CA LEU A 195 2.56 -3.34 -9.32
C LEU A 195 2.47 -2.03 -10.11
N THR A 196 1.33 -1.36 -10.08
CA THR A 196 1.09 -0.10 -10.82
C THR A 196 1.31 1.14 -9.98
N LYS A 197 1.04 1.04 -8.67
CA LYS A 197 1.21 2.12 -7.70
C LYS A 197 1.48 1.56 -6.30
N VAL A 198 2.12 2.37 -5.47
CA VAL A 198 2.14 2.20 -4.01
C VAL A 198 1.53 3.47 -3.39
N GLU A 199 0.43 3.31 -2.67
CA GLU A 199 -0.24 4.38 -1.94
C GLU A 199 0.04 4.22 -0.45
N VAL A 200 0.62 5.26 0.16
CA VAL A 200 0.90 5.31 1.59
C VAL A 200 0.05 6.39 2.23
N SER A 201 -0.75 6.01 3.21
CA SER A 201 -1.49 6.95 4.06
C SER A 201 -0.98 6.85 5.49
N SER A 202 -0.98 7.98 6.21
CA SER A 202 -0.47 8.10 7.58
C SER A 202 -1.49 8.78 8.52
N ASP A 203 -1.34 8.55 9.82
CA ASP A 203 -2.08 9.25 10.87
C ASP A 203 -1.74 10.75 10.93
N ASN A 204 -0.53 11.14 10.49
CA ASN A 204 -0.05 12.52 10.43
C ASN A 204 0.64 12.80 9.08
N ASP A 205 1.16 14.02 8.88
CA ASP A 205 1.76 14.42 7.61
C ASP A 205 3.08 13.68 7.34
N ILE A 206 3.16 13.05 6.17
CA ILE A 206 4.34 12.39 5.59
C ILE A 206 4.90 13.16 4.38
N ALA A 207 4.18 14.18 3.90
CA ALA A 207 4.64 15.16 2.93
C ALA A 207 4.58 16.55 3.55
N GLU A 208 5.54 17.41 3.22
CA GLU A 208 5.69 18.74 3.81
C GLU A 208 6.47 19.66 2.88
N LYS A 209 6.26 20.97 2.98
CA LYS A 209 7.05 22.00 2.30
C LYS A 209 8.04 22.61 3.26
N TYR A 210 9.28 22.81 2.81
CA TYR A 210 10.34 23.49 3.54
C TYR A 210 10.79 24.72 2.76
N THR A 211 10.94 25.84 3.46
CA THR A 211 11.38 27.12 2.88
C THR A 211 12.64 27.59 3.61
N VAL A 212 13.64 28.01 2.84
CA VAL A 212 14.87 28.56 3.42
C VAL A 212 14.56 29.92 4.06
N ASN A 213 14.73 30.01 5.39
CA ASN A 213 14.56 31.25 6.10
C ASN A 213 15.66 32.26 5.67
N PRO A 214 15.30 33.42 5.13
CA PRO A 214 16.31 34.35 4.59
C PRO A 214 17.21 34.93 5.66
N THR A 215 16.74 35.01 6.92
CA THR A 215 17.51 35.59 8.05
C THR A 215 18.40 34.55 8.71
N THR A 216 17.83 33.43 9.11
CA THR A 216 18.54 32.40 9.90
C THR A 216 19.25 31.35 9.04
N GLY A 217 18.81 31.15 7.78
CA GLY A 217 19.23 30.05 6.93
C GLY A 217 18.72 28.69 7.40
N ALA A 218 17.76 28.65 8.33
CA ALA A 218 17.08 27.40 8.70
C ALA A 218 16.03 27.03 7.64
N LEU A 219 15.58 25.77 7.66
CA LEU A 219 14.46 25.31 6.85
C LEU A 219 13.19 25.37 7.70
N ASP A 220 12.31 26.30 7.35
CA ASP A 220 11.01 26.47 7.99
C ASP A 220 10.00 25.54 7.32
N ALA A 221 9.37 24.68 8.12
CA ALA A 221 8.39 23.70 7.66
C ALA A 221 6.98 24.27 7.60
N SER A 222 6.20 23.87 6.58
CA SER A 222 4.79 24.18 6.44
C SER A 222 4.02 23.02 5.83
N THR A 223 2.76 22.86 6.24
CA THR A 223 1.89 21.78 5.75
C THR A 223 1.58 21.93 4.26
N VAL A 224 1.31 20.80 3.61
CA VAL A 224 0.84 20.73 2.23
C VAL A 224 -0.56 20.12 2.16
N THR A 225 -1.31 20.42 1.11
CA THR A 225 -2.61 19.79 0.89
C THR A 225 -2.44 18.29 0.73
N ASN A 226 -3.26 17.50 1.45
CA ASN A 226 -3.20 16.03 1.49
C ASN A 226 -1.84 15.46 1.98
N GLY A 227 -1.13 16.19 2.84
CA GLY A 227 0.20 15.78 3.36
C GLY A 227 0.23 14.43 4.06
N LYS A 228 -0.92 13.89 4.44
CA LYS A 228 -1.06 12.56 5.07
C LYS A 228 -1.06 11.38 4.07
N GLN A 229 -0.97 11.65 2.77
CA GLN A 229 -0.96 10.60 1.75
C GLN A 229 0.06 10.90 0.67
N ILE A 230 0.80 9.86 0.26
CA ILE A 230 1.69 9.90 -0.90
C ILE A 230 1.34 8.73 -1.83
N VAL A 231 1.27 9.01 -3.13
CA VAL A 231 1.08 8.00 -4.18
C VAL A 231 2.33 7.94 -5.04
N LEU A 232 2.98 6.78 -5.08
CA LEU A 232 4.10 6.48 -5.96
C LEU A 232 3.59 5.67 -7.15
N THR A 233 3.67 6.22 -8.37
CA THR A 233 3.39 5.48 -9.61
C THR A 233 4.63 4.68 -10.00
N THR A 234 4.46 3.37 -10.28
CA THR A 234 5.54 2.42 -10.57
C THR A 234 5.45 1.90 -11.99
N ARG A 235 5.22 2.77 -12.96
CA ARG A 235 5.17 2.41 -14.38
C ARG A 235 5.78 3.52 -15.24
N ASP A 236 6.29 3.11 -16.38
CA ASP A 236 6.69 4.04 -17.44
C ASP A 236 5.55 4.14 -18.47
N PRO A 237 4.88 5.29 -18.62
CA PRO A 237 3.77 5.45 -19.55
C PRO A 237 4.21 5.46 -21.02
N THR A 238 5.51 5.42 -21.31
CA THR A 238 6.05 5.41 -22.67
C THR A 238 5.69 4.10 -23.37
N TRP A 239 5.01 4.20 -24.51
CA TRP A 239 4.62 3.03 -25.29
C TRP A 239 5.84 2.20 -25.70
N GLY A 240 5.80 0.89 -25.44
CA GLY A 240 6.92 -0.03 -25.71
C GLY A 240 7.97 -0.11 -24.61
N SER A 241 7.83 0.65 -23.53
CA SER A 241 8.65 0.48 -22.33
C SER A 241 8.45 -0.89 -21.71
N SER A 242 9.52 -1.49 -21.19
CA SER A 242 9.48 -2.75 -20.44
C SER A 242 8.59 -2.67 -19.17
N ASN A 243 8.41 -1.47 -18.63
CA ASN A 243 7.61 -1.21 -17.43
C ASN A 243 6.29 -0.47 -17.72
N TYR A 244 5.79 -0.55 -18.96
CA TYR A 244 4.53 0.07 -19.35
C TYR A 244 3.34 -0.33 -18.46
N ASN A 245 3.28 -1.60 -18.09
CA ASN A 245 2.22 -2.15 -17.21
C ASN A 245 2.48 -1.93 -15.72
N GLY A 246 3.68 -1.52 -15.32
CA GLY A 246 4.15 -1.45 -13.95
C GLY A 246 5.29 -2.41 -13.65
N PHE A 247 5.66 -2.57 -12.39
CA PHE A 247 6.73 -3.48 -11.98
C PHE A 247 6.22 -4.90 -11.83
N PRO A 248 6.93 -5.94 -12.31
CA PRO A 248 6.45 -7.32 -12.27
C PRO A 248 6.43 -7.88 -10.85
N LEU A 249 5.48 -8.79 -10.58
CA LEU A 249 5.36 -9.51 -9.30
C LEU A 249 5.78 -10.98 -9.41
N THR A 250 6.83 -11.28 -10.19
CA THR A 250 7.28 -12.64 -10.49
C THR A 250 8.10 -13.30 -9.37
N ASN A 251 8.45 -12.57 -8.33
CA ASN A 251 9.34 -12.99 -7.26
C ASN A 251 8.61 -13.61 -6.06
N ASN A 252 9.15 -14.72 -5.55
CA ASN A 252 8.67 -15.42 -4.35
C ASN A 252 9.28 -14.88 -3.04
N SER A 253 10.27 -14.01 -3.13
CA SER A 253 10.96 -13.36 -2.00
C SER A 253 11.27 -11.91 -2.35
N ALA A 254 11.56 -11.09 -1.34
CA ALA A 254 11.91 -9.69 -1.52
C ALA A 254 13.09 -9.51 -2.49
N SER A 255 12.95 -8.62 -3.47
CA SER A 255 13.96 -8.35 -4.49
C SER A 255 13.83 -6.91 -4.99
N VAL A 256 14.80 -6.07 -4.71
CA VAL A 256 14.82 -4.69 -5.22
C VAL A 256 14.96 -4.65 -6.74
N THR A 257 15.75 -5.56 -7.32
CA THR A 257 16.00 -5.60 -8.76
C THR A 257 14.78 -6.03 -9.57
N THR A 258 13.84 -6.79 -8.96
CA THR A 258 12.61 -7.21 -9.65
C THR A 258 11.55 -6.11 -9.63
N ASN A 259 11.30 -5.51 -8.45
CA ASN A 259 10.20 -4.56 -8.28
C ASN A 259 10.44 -3.56 -7.14
N GLY A 260 11.69 -3.29 -6.79
CA GLY A 260 12.04 -2.31 -5.77
C GLY A 260 11.49 -0.93 -6.11
N ALA A 261 10.60 -0.43 -5.25
CA ALA A 261 9.95 0.87 -5.41
C ALA A 261 10.32 1.77 -4.22
N TYR A 262 10.64 3.04 -4.50
CA TYR A 262 11.23 3.95 -3.52
C TYR A 262 10.37 5.19 -3.34
N MET A 263 10.12 5.58 -2.09
CA MET A 263 9.31 6.75 -1.75
C MET A 263 10.05 7.65 -0.76
N VAL A 264 10.06 8.94 -1.04
CA VAL A 264 10.57 9.98 -0.16
C VAL A 264 9.45 10.41 0.79
N ILE A 265 9.71 10.41 2.11
CA ILE A 265 8.74 10.84 3.12
C ILE A 265 9.36 11.81 4.12
N LYS A 266 8.52 12.60 4.77
CA LYS A 266 8.90 13.40 5.95
C LYS A 266 9.34 12.47 7.08
N PRO A 267 10.48 12.72 7.74
CA PRO A 267 10.85 11.97 8.93
C PRO A 267 9.90 12.27 10.10
N GLY A 268 9.74 11.29 10.98
CA GLY A 268 8.85 11.39 12.14
C GLY A 268 8.36 10.04 12.60
N THR A 269 7.49 10.02 13.60
CA THR A 269 6.79 8.81 14.02
C THR A 269 5.46 8.72 13.29
N HIS A 270 5.27 7.69 12.49
CA HIS A 270 4.11 7.50 11.63
C HIS A 270 3.52 6.11 11.79
N THR A 271 2.19 6.02 11.82
CA THR A 271 1.44 4.79 11.61
C THR A 271 1.05 4.74 10.15
N LEU A 272 1.49 3.71 9.40
CA LEU A 272 1.31 3.68 7.97
C LEU A 272 0.29 2.61 7.53
N ARG A 273 -0.57 2.98 6.58
CA ARG A 273 -1.34 2.07 5.76
C ARG A 273 -0.78 2.12 4.34
N VAL A 274 -0.27 0.99 3.87
CA VAL A 274 0.29 0.82 2.53
C VAL A 274 -0.67 0.02 1.69
N ARG A 275 -1.12 0.56 0.57
CA ARG A 275 -1.94 -0.10 -0.44
C ARG A 275 -1.09 -0.34 -1.68
N TYR A 276 -0.81 -1.59 -1.98
CA TYR A 276 -0.14 -2.02 -3.20
C TYR A 276 -1.20 -2.19 -4.28
N TRP A 277 -1.17 -1.35 -5.32
CA TRP A 277 -2.08 -1.47 -6.46
C TRP A 277 -1.52 -2.48 -7.44
N VAL A 278 -2.27 -3.54 -7.65
CA VAL A 278 -1.88 -4.69 -8.47
C VAL A 278 -2.87 -4.84 -9.61
N LYS A 279 -2.34 -4.98 -10.84
CA LYS A 279 -3.13 -5.14 -12.05
C LYS A 279 -2.84 -6.47 -12.73
N ASP A 280 -3.88 -7.25 -13.00
CA ASP A 280 -3.88 -8.36 -13.95
C ASP A 280 -4.20 -7.81 -15.35
N VAL A 281 -3.23 -7.87 -16.24
CA VAL A 281 -3.38 -7.35 -17.62
C VAL A 281 -4.33 -8.22 -18.45
N ALA A 282 -4.36 -9.52 -18.20
CA ALA A 282 -5.19 -10.47 -18.95
C ALA A 282 -6.69 -10.28 -18.71
N THR A 283 -7.09 -10.04 -17.46
CA THR A 283 -8.50 -9.82 -17.06
C THR A 283 -8.85 -8.34 -16.94
N ASN A 284 -7.85 -7.47 -16.98
CA ASN A 284 -7.96 -6.03 -16.69
C ASN A 284 -8.49 -5.72 -15.28
N VAL A 285 -8.38 -6.67 -14.35
CA VAL A 285 -8.70 -6.43 -12.93
C VAL A 285 -7.55 -5.67 -12.29
N GLU A 286 -7.83 -4.51 -11.72
CA GLU A 286 -6.88 -3.72 -10.92
C GLU A 286 -7.49 -3.43 -9.55
N GLY A 287 -6.72 -3.67 -8.49
CA GLY A 287 -7.15 -3.42 -7.12
C GLY A 287 -5.98 -3.37 -6.16
N THR A 288 -6.28 -3.36 -4.87
CA THR A 288 -5.29 -3.16 -3.81
C THR A 288 -5.10 -4.38 -2.92
N ILE A 289 -3.88 -4.49 -2.38
CA ILE A 289 -3.56 -5.37 -1.27
C ILE A 289 -3.06 -4.48 -0.14
N THR A 290 -3.82 -4.40 0.94
CA THR A 290 -3.57 -3.47 2.04
C THR A 290 -2.70 -4.09 3.12
N LYS A 291 -1.68 -3.35 3.58
CA LYS A 291 -0.86 -3.66 4.75
C LYS A 291 -0.86 -2.46 5.70
N THR A 292 -0.99 -2.72 6.99
CA THR A 292 -0.85 -1.70 8.04
C THR A 292 0.42 -1.93 8.83
N LEU A 293 1.12 -0.86 9.14
CA LEU A 293 2.34 -0.86 9.94
C LEU A 293 2.09 -0.06 11.23
N PRO A 294 2.52 -0.56 12.38
CA PRO A 294 2.35 0.16 13.64
C PRO A 294 3.17 1.46 13.64
N ALA A 295 2.88 2.33 14.60
CA ALA A 295 3.66 3.54 14.82
C ALA A 295 5.16 3.22 14.91
N THR A 296 5.93 3.84 14.04
CA THR A 296 7.37 3.60 13.90
C THR A 296 8.07 4.93 13.65
N ALA A 297 9.25 5.12 14.26
CA ALA A 297 10.08 6.27 14.02
C ALA A 297 10.87 6.10 12.70
N TYR A 298 10.64 7.01 11.76
CA TYR A 298 11.36 7.12 10.49
C TYR A 298 12.35 8.28 10.60
N ALA A 299 13.62 7.96 10.75
CA ALA A 299 14.68 8.95 10.97
C ALA A 299 15.12 9.60 9.65
N SER A 300 15.58 10.86 9.74
CA SER A 300 16.26 11.54 8.61
C SER A 300 17.46 10.74 8.12
N ASN A 301 17.77 10.88 6.84
CA ASN A 301 18.92 10.23 6.19
C ASN A 301 18.96 8.71 6.42
N THR A 302 17.79 8.06 6.40
CA THR A 302 17.63 6.63 6.70
C THR A 302 16.63 6.01 5.75
N TYR A 303 16.95 4.82 5.21
CA TYR A 303 15.99 4.05 4.44
C TYR A 303 15.48 2.83 5.21
N TYR A 304 14.25 2.45 4.92
CA TYR A 304 13.52 1.38 5.60
C TYR A 304 13.06 0.34 4.58
N ASP A 305 13.50 -0.89 4.74
CA ASP A 305 13.05 -2.01 3.92
C ASP A 305 11.61 -2.39 4.28
N MET A 306 10.72 -2.20 3.33
CA MET A 306 9.29 -2.45 3.43
C MET A 306 8.93 -3.75 2.70
N THR A 307 9.48 -4.88 3.19
CA THR A 307 9.18 -6.19 2.60
C THR A 307 7.73 -6.58 2.86
N ALA A 308 7.00 -6.96 1.82
CA ALA A 308 5.60 -7.34 1.93
C ALA A 308 5.27 -8.57 1.10
N ASN A 309 4.76 -9.61 1.77
CA ASN A 309 4.11 -10.71 1.08
C ASN A 309 2.71 -10.24 0.62
N LEU A 310 2.51 -10.17 -0.69
CA LEU A 310 1.26 -9.73 -1.33
C LEU A 310 0.27 -10.89 -1.55
N ASN A 311 0.45 -12.03 -0.92
CA ASN A 311 -0.54 -13.08 -1.01
C ASN A 311 -1.91 -12.54 -0.59
N VAL A 312 -2.85 -12.60 -1.52
CA VAL A 312 -4.26 -12.31 -1.27
C VAL A 312 -4.90 -13.42 -0.46
N LYS A 313 -5.94 -13.10 0.30
CA LYS A 313 -6.74 -14.11 0.97
C LYS A 313 -7.56 -14.86 -0.06
N ASP A 314 -7.45 -16.20 -0.04
CA ASP A 314 -8.31 -17.08 -0.82
C ASP A 314 -9.51 -17.46 0.04
N TYR A 315 -10.71 -17.29 -0.53
CA TYR A 315 -11.97 -17.71 0.09
C TYR A 315 -12.47 -18.92 -0.67
N ASP A 316 -12.66 -20.02 0.03
CA ASP A 316 -13.13 -21.27 -0.61
C ASP A 316 -14.51 -21.10 -1.26
N GLY A 317 -14.88 -22.04 -2.13
CA GLY A 317 -16.19 -22.14 -2.73
C GLY A 317 -17.18 -23.07 -1.99
N ASP A 318 -16.80 -23.59 -0.82
CA ASP A 318 -17.47 -24.72 -0.18
C ASP A 318 -18.43 -24.31 0.94
N HIS A 319 -18.57 -23.00 1.23
CA HIS A 319 -19.47 -22.47 2.24
C HIS A 319 -20.76 -21.83 1.70
N TYR A 320 -21.11 -22.11 0.43
CA TYR A 320 -22.43 -21.76 -0.06
C TYR A 320 -23.41 -22.89 0.25
N TYR A 321 -24.53 -22.56 0.89
CA TYR A 321 -25.56 -23.49 1.30
C TYR A 321 -26.95 -22.96 0.93
N MET A 322 -27.89 -23.84 0.58
CA MET A 322 -29.29 -23.57 0.82
C MET A 322 -29.52 -23.55 2.33
N TRP A 323 -30.47 -22.76 2.82
CA TRP A 323 -30.60 -22.56 4.26
C TRP A 323 -30.87 -23.86 5.03
N ASP A 324 -30.01 -24.11 6.03
CA ASP A 324 -30.03 -25.32 6.87
C ASP A 324 -29.98 -26.63 6.05
N ALA A 325 -29.30 -26.64 4.91
CA ALA A 325 -29.03 -27.85 4.16
C ALA A 325 -27.96 -28.71 4.83
N GLN A 326 -28.07 -30.03 4.67
CA GLN A 326 -27.09 -30.97 5.23
C GLN A 326 -25.72 -30.83 4.55
N GLN A 327 -25.70 -30.54 3.24
CA GLN A 327 -24.50 -30.43 2.41
C GLN A 327 -24.43 -29.06 1.73
N GLN A 328 -23.21 -28.64 1.40
CA GLN A 328 -22.99 -27.39 0.68
C GLN A 328 -23.57 -27.44 -0.75
N TYR A 329 -23.82 -26.28 -1.34
CA TYR A 329 -24.59 -26.08 -2.57
C TYR A 329 -24.10 -26.93 -3.77
N TRP A 330 -22.78 -27.15 -3.85
CA TRP A 330 -22.13 -27.92 -4.92
C TRP A 330 -21.46 -29.20 -4.41
N TYR A 331 -21.90 -29.75 -3.30
CA TYR A 331 -21.40 -31.03 -2.78
C TYR A 331 -21.47 -32.13 -3.86
N GLY A 332 -20.35 -32.85 -4.06
CA GLY A 332 -20.20 -33.84 -5.11
C GLY A 332 -19.84 -33.28 -6.49
N TYR A 333 -19.75 -31.96 -6.64
CA TYR A 333 -19.33 -31.25 -7.85
C TYR A 333 -18.06 -30.41 -7.64
N GLU A 334 -17.35 -30.56 -6.53
CA GLU A 334 -16.19 -29.76 -6.19
C GLU A 334 -15.05 -29.85 -7.21
N TRP A 335 -14.91 -31.02 -7.81
CA TRP A 335 -13.93 -31.29 -8.86
C TRP A 335 -14.20 -30.49 -10.16
N THR A 336 -15.37 -29.89 -10.30
CA THR A 336 -15.75 -29.14 -11.52
C THR A 336 -15.40 -27.64 -11.41
N LYS A 337 -14.86 -27.17 -10.31
CA LYS A 337 -14.58 -25.74 -10.05
C LYS A 337 -13.76 -25.01 -11.12
N HIS A 338 -12.90 -25.74 -11.81
CA HIS A 338 -11.96 -25.16 -12.78
C HIS A 338 -12.16 -25.68 -14.20
N LEU A 339 -13.28 -26.34 -14.46
CA LEU A 339 -13.56 -26.83 -15.79
C LEU A 339 -13.95 -25.70 -16.76
N PRO A 340 -13.49 -25.73 -18.01
CA PRO A 340 -13.93 -24.81 -19.04
C PRO A 340 -15.45 -24.82 -19.21
N GLY A 341 -16.05 -23.64 -19.46
CA GLY A 341 -17.49 -23.53 -19.71
C GLY A 341 -18.37 -23.70 -18.49
N ASN A 342 -17.81 -23.73 -17.28
CA ASN A 342 -18.53 -23.89 -16.01
C ASN A 342 -19.43 -25.13 -15.98
N THR A 343 -18.96 -26.25 -16.52
CA THR A 343 -19.63 -27.52 -16.47
C THR A 343 -19.68 -28.03 -15.02
N GLY A 344 -20.88 -28.24 -14.48
CA GLY A 344 -21.11 -28.65 -13.10
C GLY A 344 -21.26 -27.47 -12.14
N GLN A 345 -20.17 -26.92 -11.61
CA GLN A 345 -20.18 -25.79 -10.67
C GLN A 345 -19.74 -24.50 -11.36
N PRO A 346 -20.63 -23.51 -11.60
CA PRO A 346 -20.23 -22.20 -12.10
C PRO A 346 -19.40 -21.44 -11.06
N THR A 347 -18.27 -20.89 -11.49
CA THR A 347 -17.35 -20.09 -10.65
C THR A 347 -17.24 -18.63 -11.10
N LEU A 348 -17.86 -18.31 -12.24
CA LEU A 348 -17.89 -16.96 -12.81
C LEU A 348 -19.32 -16.47 -12.97
N ARG A 349 -19.50 -15.16 -12.85
CA ARG A 349 -20.79 -14.50 -13.08
C ARG A 349 -21.29 -14.72 -14.51
N GLY A 350 -22.61 -14.97 -14.65
CA GLY A 350 -23.28 -15.09 -15.94
C GLY A 350 -23.35 -16.51 -16.48
N TYR A 351 -22.77 -17.48 -15.76
CA TYR A 351 -22.91 -18.90 -16.09
C TYR A 351 -23.86 -19.59 -15.13
N THR A 352 -24.60 -20.59 -15.63
CA THR A 352 -25.54 -21.38 -14.85
C THR A 352 -25.32 -22.86 -15.11
N SER A 353 -25.71 -23.70 -14.15
CA SER A 353 -25.71 -25.16 -14.31
C SER A 353 -27.03 -25.75 -13.78
N PRO A 354 -27.62 -26.71 -14.46
CA PRO A 354 -28.84 -27.40 -13.98
C PRO A 354 -28.56 -28.35 -12.82
N ASN A 355 -27.30 -28.60 -12.47
CA ASN A 355 -26.88 -29.63 -11.50
C ASN A 355 -27.01 -29.18 -10.03
N TYR A 356 -27.70 -28.09 -9.73
CA TYR A 356 -28.04 -27.70 -8.38
C TYR A 356 -29.21 -28.52 -7.82
N ALA A 357 -29.34 -28.57 -6.49
CA ALA A 357 -30.43 -29.30 -5.83
C ALA A 357 -31.78 -28.64 -6.13
N GLN A 358 -32.77 -29.43 -6.53
CA GLN A 358 -34.08 -28.92 -6.94
C GLN A 358 -35.24 -29.43 -6.06
N ASN A 359 -34.99 -30.41 -5.19
CA ASN A 359 -35.98 -30.94 -4.27
C ASN A 359 -35.33 -31.60 -3.05
N ASN A 360 -36.14 -31.96 -2.06
CA ASN A 360 -35.71 -32.45 -0.75
C ASN A 360 -35.17 -33.88 -0.73
N THR A 361 -35.11 -34.59 -1.86
CA THR A 361 -34.39 -35.86 -1.93
C THR A 361 -32.87 -35.66 -2.09
N ASP A 362 -32.43 -34.45 -2.38
CA ASP A 362 -31.03 -34.08 -2.49
C ASP A 362 -30.56 -33.48 -1.15
N SER A 363 -29.50 -34.00 -0.56
CA SER A 363 -28.94 -33.53 0.72
C SER A 363 -28.44 -32.08 0.71
N ARG A 364 -28.27 -31.48 -0.47
CA ARG A 364 -27.91 -30.07 -0.70
C ARG A 364 -29.12 -29.13 -0.66
N TYR A 365 -30.35 -29.70 -0.69
CA TYR A 365 -31.58 -28.92 -0.65
C TYR A 365 -31.84 -28.40 0.76
N TYR A 366 -32.51 -27.25 0.88
CA TYR A 366 -32.80 -26.66 2.18
C TYR A 366 -33.68 -27.57 3.04
N ASN A 367 -33.54 -27.42 4.36
CA ASN A 367 -34.40 -28.13 5.29
C ASN A 367 -35.84 -27.57 5.21
N ASP A 368 -36.80 -28.38 4.75
CA ASP A 368 -38.20 -28.00 4.57
C ASP A 368 -39.14 -28.46 5.72
N ALA A 369 -38.56 -29.03 6.78
CA ALA A 369 -39.29 -29.59 7.93
C ALA A 369 -39.83 -28.52 8.94
N TYR A 370 -39.80 -27.24 8.58
CA TYR A 370 -40.20 -26.16 9.48
C TYR A 370 -41.68 -25.91 9.53
N THR A 371 -42.21 -25.67 10.75
CA THR A 371 -43.62 -25.44 11.02
C THR A 371 -43.88 -23.93 11.14
N TYR A 372 -44.96 -23.45 10.52
CA TYR A 372 -45.42 -22.06 10.60
C TYR A 372 -45.69 -21.61 12.05
N GLY A 373 -45.31 -20.38 12.38
CA GLY A 373 -45.59 -19.77 13.71
C GLY A 373 -44.69 -20.25 14.84
N ILE A 374 -43.71 -21.08 14.58
CA ILE A 374 -42.74 -21.56 15.57
C ILE A 374 -41.36 -20.99 15.27
N ALA A 375 -40.72 -20.43 16.30
CA ALA A 375 -39.35 -19.97 16.18
C ALA A 375 -38.40 -21.15 15.90
N HIS A 376 -37.64 -21.07 14.84
CA HIS A 376 -36.68 -22.09 14.43
C HIS A 376 -35.28 -21.50 14.30
N SER A 377 -34.32 -22.20 14.88
CA SER A 377 -32.91 -22.05 14.56
C SER A 377 -32.48 -23.17 13.62
N ALA A 378 -31.47 -22.91 12.81
CA ALA A 378 -30.87 -23.94 11.97
C ALA A 378 -30.37 -25.12 12.82
N THR A 379 -30.47 -26.33 12.29
CA THR A 379 -30.19 -27.59 13.02
C THR A 379 -28.90 -28.26 12.59
N HIS A 380 -28.46 -28.03 11.36
CA HIS A 380 -27.23 -28.63 10.85
C HIS A 380 -25.96 -27.91 11.33
N ALA A 381 -24.89 -28.67 11.49
CA ALA A 381 -23.64 -28.20 12.10
C ALA A 381 -23.00 -27.01 11.37
N SER A 382 -23.17 -26.91 10.05
CA SER A 382 -22.72 -25.80 9.21
C SER A 382 -23.32 -24.45 9.61
N PHE A 383 -24.48 -24.45 10.31
CA PHE A 383 -25.19 -23.24 10.72
C PHE A 383 -25.08 -22.96 12.23
N ASN A 384 -24.56 -23.88 13.05
CA ASN A 384 -24.55 -23.73 14.51
C ASN A 384 -23.67 -22.59 15.02
N SER A 385 -22.71 -22.13 14.25
CA SER A 385 -21.74 -21.09 14.67
C SER A 385 -21.83 -19.81 13.87
N ILE A 386 -22.81 -19.68 12.96
CA ILE A 386 -23.01 -18.44 12.21
C ILE A 386 -23.90 -17.48 13.01
N PRO A 387 -23.79 -16.16 12.76
CA PRO A 387 -24.58 -15.17 13.52
C PRO A 387 -26.08 -15.41 13.37
N ASN A 388 -26.83 -15.19 14.45
CA ASN A 388 -28.29 -15.14 14.43
C ASN A 388 -28.78 -13.77 13.92
N VAL A 389 -30.09 -13.60 13.74
CA VAL A 389 -30.68 -12.37 13.21
C VAL A 389 -30.36 -11.14 14.08
N ASN A 390 -30.34 -11.27 15.41
CA ASN A 390 -30.02 -10.17 16.31
C ASN A 390 -28.56 -9.69 16.12
N GLU A 391 -27.63 -10.64 16.07
CA GLU A 391 -26.21 -10.35 15.83
C GLU A 391 -25.99 -9.67 14.49
N MET A 392 -26.64 -10.15 13.42
CA MET A 392 -26.56 -9.54 12.09
C MET A 392 -27.09 -8.10 12.07
N LEU A 393 -28.14 -7.82 12.83
CA LEU A 393 -28.66 -6.46 12.97
C LEU A 393 -27.66 -5.52 13.68
N TRP A 394 -26.89 -6.02 14.65
CA TRP A 394 -25.80 -5.24 15.25
C TRP A 394 -24.71 -4.88 14.23
N TYR A 395 -24.26 -5.83 13.41
CA TYR A 395 -23.27 -5.55 12.37
C TYR A 395 -23.81 -4.56 11.33
N ALA A 396 -25.05 -4.72 10.89
CA ALA A 396 -25.62 -3.86 9.88
C ALA A 396 -25.88 -2.43 10.37
N LEU A 397 -26.44 -2.27 11.59
CA LEU A 397 -26.93 -0.97 12.08
C LEU A 397 -25.91 -0.23 12.95
N LYS A 398 -24.97 -0.93 13.59
CA LYS A 398 -23.99 -0.38 14.55
C LYS A 398 -22.54 -0.73 14.21
N GLY A 399 -22.31 -1.55 13.19
CA GLY A 399 -20.98 -1.98 12.76
C GLY A 399 -20.21 -0.96 11.92
N ASP A 400 -20.74 0.24 11.68
CA ASP A 400 -20.10 1.31 10.90
C ASP A 400 -19.56 0.79 9.54
N PRO A 401 -20.43 0.31 8.65
CA PRO A 401 -20.04 -0.39 7.43
C PRO A 401 -19.37 0.55 6.42
N ARG A 402 -18.22 0.12 5.86
CA ARG A 402 -17.37 0.88 4.96
C ARG A 402 -17.02 0.07 3.71
N TRP A 403 -17.49 0.48 2.52
CA TRP A 403 -17.21 -0.20 1.27
C TRP A 403 -15.79 0.07 0.79
N ASP A 404 -15.05 -1.01 0.48
CA ASP A 404 -13.77 -0.97 -0.23
C ASP A 404 -13.95 -1.58 -1.63
N ASN A 405 -13.90 -0.73 -2.64
CA ASN A 405 -14.09 -1.16 -4.03
C ASN A 405 -12.85 -1.82 -4.63
N ASP A 406 -11.73 -1.74 -3.94
CA ASP A 406 -10.43 -2.01 -4.53
C ASP A 406 -9.67 -3.17 -3.90
N GLU A 407 -10.00 -3.57 -2.64
CA GLU A 407 -9.28 -4.66 -1.97
C GLU A 407 -9.45 -5.98 -2.72
N LEU A 408 -8.30 -6.58 -3.09
CA LEU A 408 -8.21 -7.80 -3.87
C LEU A 408 -8.34 -9.04 -3.00
N TRP A 409 -8.98 -10.06 -3.55
CA TRP A 409 -9.11 -11.40 -2.98
C TRP A 409 -9.32 -12.44 -4.07
N THR A 410 -9.13 -13.72 -3.75
CA THR A 410 -9.37 -14.82 -4.69
C THR A 410 -10.45 -15.76 -4.15
N THR A 411 -11.15 -16.39 -5.04
CA THR A 411 -12.00 -17.56 -4.77
C THR A 411 -12.06 -18.44 -6.01
N MET A 412 -12.11 -19.75 -5.80
CA MET A 412 -12.30 -20.73 -6.88
C MET A 412 -11.36 -20.52 -8.08
N GLY A 413 -10.10 -20.09 -7.81
CA GLY A 413 -9.06 -19.88 -8.83
C GLY A 413 -9.13 -18.56 -9.60
N HIS A 414 -10.01 -17.62 -9.23
CA HIS A 414 -10.18 -16.34 -9.89
C HIS A 414 -9.87 -15.16 -8.97
N LEU A 415 -9.32 -14.08 -9.54
CA LEU A 415 -9.06 -12.83 -8.86
C LEU A 415 -10.29 -11.90 -8.93
N TYR A 416 -10.70 -11.40 -7.77
CA TYR A 416 -11.81 -10.45 -7.61
C TYR A 416 -11.39 -9.28 -6.73
N LYS A 417 -12.27 -8.28 -6.64
CA LYS A 417 -12.14 -7.15 -5.73
C LYS A 417 -13.50 -6.71 -5.19
N GLY A 418 -13.48 -5.88 -4.16
CA GLY A 418 -14.67 -5.30 -3.57
C GLY A 418 -15.18 -6.08 -2.37
N GLY A 419 -15.65 -5.34 -1.38
CA GLY A 419 -16.17 -5.87 -0.12
C GLY A 419 -16.39 -4.76 0.90
N ILE A 420 -16.65 -5.15 2.12
CA ILE A 420 -17.04 -4.23 3.17
C ILE A 420 -16.21 -4.44 4.45
N TRP A 421 -15.73 -3.35 5.02
CA TRP A 421 -15.18 -3.30 6.37
C TRP A 421 -16.31 -3.07 7.36
N ILE A 422 -16.39 -3.91 8.42
CA ILE A 422 -17.37 -3.81 9.49
C ILE A 422 -16.63 -3.90 10.82
N LYS A 423 -17.05 -3.13 11.83
CA LYS A 423 -16.50 -3.24 13.19
C LYS A 423 -16.66 -4.65 13.72
N LYS A 424 -15.61 -5.15 14.35
CA LYS A 424 -15.65 -6.38 15.14
C LYS A 424 -16.65 -6.25 16.29
N LYS A 425 -17.31 -7.33 16.66
CA LYS A 425 -18.30 -7.36 17.73
C LYS A 425 -17.81 -6.71 19.04
N THR A 426 -16.53 -6.88 19.36
CA THR A 426 -15.90 -6.30 20.56
C THR A 426 -15.83 -4.76 20.53
N TYR A 427 -15.95 -4.14 19.35
CA TYR A 427 -15.97 -2.68 19.16
C TYR A 427 -17.36 -2.13 18.80
N ILE A 428 -18.40 -2.97 18.88
CA ILE A 428 -19.79 -2.56 18.73
C ILE A 428 -20.39 -2.42 20.13
N ASN A 429 -20.62 -1.19 20.58
CA ASN A 429 -21.15 -0.93 21.91
C ASN A 429 -22.56 -1.52 22.06
N GLY A 430 -22.78 -2.32 23.10
CA GLY A 430 -24.05 -2.96 23.39
C GLY A 430 -24.32 -4.25 22.61
N TYR A 431 -23.35 -4.76 21.83
CA TYR A 431 -23.50 -6.00 21.06
C TYR A 431 -24.06 -7.15 21.90
N SER A 432 -25.07 -7.82 21.38
CA SER A 432 -25.76 -8.93 22.04
C SER A 432 -26.31 -9.93 21.01
N ALA A 433 -26.14 -11.22 21.28
CA ALA A 433 -26.79 -12.28 20.53
C ALA A 433 -28.28 -12.47 20.90
N ASN A 434 -28.67 -11.99 22.08
CA ASN A 434 -30.03 -12.22 22.61
C ASN A 434 -31.03 -11.14 22.18
N LYS A 435 -30.56 -9.95 21.85
CA LYS A 435 -31.40 -8.80 21.47
C LYS A 435 -30.72 -7.96 20.43
N ALA A 436 -31.49 -7.50 19.45
CA ALA A 436 -31.06 -6.54 18.45
C ALA A 436 -30.86 -5.12 19.04
N PRO A 437 -30.32 -4.15 18.27
CA PRO A 437 -30.11 -2.76 18.73
C PRO A 437 -31.36 -2.02 19.20
N ASP A 438 -32.55 -2.47 18.78
CA ASP A 438 -33.86 -1.94 19.22
C ASP A 438 -34.37 -2.56 20.53
N GLY A 439 -33.63 -3.50 21.14
CA GLY A 439 -33.97 -4.20 22.36
C GLY A 439 -34.89 -5.40 22.18
N ILE A 440 -35.25 -5.74 20.94
CA ILE A 440 -36.15 -6.85 20.59
C ILE A 440 -35.31 -8.11 20.26
N ASP A 441 -35.84 -9.27 20.66
CA ASP A 441 -35.34 -10.57 20.19
C ASP A 441 -36.10 -11.01 18.94
N TRP A 442 -35.51 -10.77 17.78
CA TRP A 442 -36.11 -11.10 16.49
C TRP A 442 -36.03 -12.58 16.12
N GLN A 443 -35.43 -13.42 16.95
CA GLN A 443 -35.51 -14.89 16.80
C GLN A 443 -36.92 -15.40 17.15
N THR A 444 -37.61 -14.67 18.01
CA THR A 444 -38.92 -15.09 18.58
C THR A 444 -40.03 -14.09 18.31
N ASN A 445 -39.77 -12.95 17.67
CA ASN A 445 -40.72 -11.84 17.57
C ASN A 445 -40.93 -11.38 16.14
N GLY A 446 -41.80 -12.06 15.40
CA GLY A 446 -42.24 -11.62 14.07
C GLY A 446 -41.17 -11.66 12.97
N SER A 447 -41.36 -10.84 11.94
CA SER A 447 -40.43 -10.65 10.84
C SER A 447 -39.86 -9.25 10.85
N ILE A 448 -38.57 -9.12 10.52
CA ILE A 448 -37.89 -7.82 10.43
C ILE A 448 -37.14 -7.66 9.10
N GLY A 449 -37.11 -6.43 8.60
CA GLY A 449 -36.21 -5.99 7.53
C GLY A 449 -35.66 -4.62 7.89
N GLN A 450 -34.35 -4.51 8.03
CA GLN A 450 -33.64 -3.25 8.35
C GLN A 450 -32.45 -3.06 7.43
N ASN A 451 -32.27 -1.83 6.97
CA ASN A 451 -31.15 -1.44 6.12
C ASN A 451 -30.42 -0.23 6.70
N ALA A 452 -29.13 -0.14 6.44
CA ALA A 452 -28.30 1.02 6.71
C ALA A 452 -27.50 1.40 5.47
N SER A 453 -27.14 2.67 5.35
CA SER A 453 -26.24 3.15 4.31
C SER A 453 -24.79 2.72 4.59
N VAL A 454 -24.03 2.52 3.52
CA VAL A 454 -22.61 2.16 3.58
C VAL A 454 -21.79 3.38 3.19
N SER A 455 -20.81 3.74 4.01
CA SER A 455 -19.84 4.79 3.69
C SER A 455 -18.81 4.27 2.68
N ARG A 456 -18.38 5.14 1.76
CA ARG A 456 -17.26 4.85 0.85
C ARG A 456 -15.91 5.37 1.36
N VAL A 457 -15.91 6.01 2.53
CA VAL A 457 -14.68 6.43 3.21
C VAL A 457 -14.18 5.26 4.04
N LEU A 458 -12.98 4.77 3.75
CA LEU A 458 -12.37 3.66 4.49
C LEU A 458 -12.18 4.02 5.97
N PRO A 459 -12.11 3.02 6.87
CA PRO A 459 -11.77 3.27 8.27
C PRO A 459 -10.46 4.04 8.37
N SER A 460 -10.34 4.90 9.39
CA SER A 460 -9.09 5.59 9.65
C SER A 460 -7.94 4.61 9.92
N ILE A 461 -6.70 5.07 9.75
CA ILE A 461 -5.52 4.23 10.02
C ILE A 461 -5.48 3.81 11.49
N ALA A 462 -5.91 4.69 12.39
CA ALA A 462 -5.97 4.40 13.82
C ALA A 462 -7.03 3.35 14.16
N ASP A 463 -8.11 3.30 13.39
CA ASP A 463 -9.27 2.46 13.68
C ASP A 463 -9.32 1.15 12.90
N ILE A 464 -8.55 1.00 11.82
CA ILE A 464 -8.64 -0.18 10.91
C ILE A 464 -8.47 -1.51 11.63
N GLY A 465 -7.73 -1.56 12.73
CA GLY A 465 -7.57 -2.73 13.58
C GLY A 465 -8.86 -3.18 14.29
N ASN A 466 -9.85 -2.27 14.40
CA ASN A 466 -11.15 -2.51 15.02
C ASN A 466 -12.17 -3.10 14.04
N TYR A 467 -11.79 -3.27 12.77
CA TYR A 467 -12.65 -3.76 11.70
C TYR A 467 -12.15 -5.12 11.18
N PHE A 468 -13.06 -5.87 10.58
CA PHE A 468 -12.78 -7.04 9.76
C PHE A 468 -13.39 -6.83 8.38
N TYR A 469 -12.87 -7.58 7.38
CA TYR A 469 -13.26 -7.43 5.99
C TYR A 469 -14.12 -8.61 5.53
N LEU A 470 -15.30 -8.33 4.98
CA LEU A 470 -16.15 -9.29 4.28
C LEU A 470 -16.08 -9.04 2.76
N PRO A 471 -15.56 -9.99 1.97
CA PRO A 471 -15.51 -9.88 0.52
C PRO A 471 -16.91 -10.01 -0.10
N ALA A 472 -17.09 -9.37 -1.26
CA ALA A 472 -18.35 -9.43 -2.02
C ALA A 472 -18.46 -10.77 -2.78
N LEU A 473 -18.65 -11.86 -2.06
CA LEU A 473 -18.63 -13.26 -2.55
C LEU A 473 -19.84 -13.65 -3.41
N GLY A 474 -20.81 -12.76 -3.60
CA GLY A 474 -22.02 -13.09 -4.37
C GLY A 474 -22.94 -14.08 -3.67
N SER A 475 -23.79 -14.71 -4.47
CA SER A 475 -24.68 -15.80 -4.06
C SER A 475 -25.10 -16.65 -5.27
N TYR A 476 -25.51 -17.88 -5.03
CA TYR A 476 -26.07 -18.75 -6.06
C TYR A 476 -27.59 -18.64 -6.14
N THR A 477 -28.11 -18.53 -7.35
CA THR A 477 -29.55 -18.57 -7.66
C THR A 477 -29.75 -19.45 -8.87
N SER A 478 -30.58 -20.48 -8.75
CA SER A 478 -30.89 -21.42 -9.84
C SER A 478 -29.64 -21.94 -10.55
N GLY A 479 -28.62 -22.32 -9.78
CA GLY A 479 -27.37 -22.87 -10.27
C GLY A 479 -26.40 -21.86 -10.89
N GLY A 480 -26.66 -20.55 -10.79
CA GLY A 480 -25.78 -19.49 -11.29
C GLY A 480 -25.18 -18.66 -10.16
N LEU A 481 -23.88 -18.33 -10.28
CA LEU A 481 -23.20 -17.41 -9.37
C LEU A 481 -23.47 -15.96 -9.76
N ASN A 482 -24.09 -15.20 -8.86
CA ASN A 482 -24.51 -13.84 -9.11
C ASN A 482 -23.79 -12.83 -8.20
N LEU A 483 -23.60 -11.62 -8.70
CA LEU A 483 -23.12 -10.44 -7.96
C LEU A 483 -21.75 -10.59 -7.26
N ILE A 484 -20.96 -11.60 -7.59
CA ILE A 484 -19.57 -11.71 -7.08
C ILE A 484 -18.77 -10.43 -7.44
N GLY A 485 -18.03 -9.88 -6.48
CA GLY A 485 -17.33 -8.60 -6.60
C GLY A 485 -18.21 -7.33 -6.41
N PHE A 486 -19.54 -7.49 -6.32
CA PHE A 486 -20.49 -6.37 -6.20
C PHE A 486 -21.35 -6.43 -4.93
N SER A 487 -21.65 -7.61 -4.46
CA SER A 487 -22.51 -7.87 -3.31
C SER A 487 -22.18 -9.22 -2.70
N ALA A 488 -22.62 -9.46 -1.48
CA ALA A 488 -22.63 -10.80 -0.89
C ALA A 488 -23.87 -10.97 -0.02
N SER A 489 -24.23 -12.24 0.18
CA SER A 489 -25.31 -12.63 1.09
C SER A 489 -24.81 -13.73 2.04
N PHE A 490 -25.00 -13.52 3.33
CA PHE A 490 -24.60 -14.42 4.40
C PHE A 490 -25.85 -14.88 5.17
N TRP A 491 -26.05 -16.19 5.27
CA TRP A 491 -27.14 -16.76 6.03
C TRP A 491 -27.01 -16.47 7.52
N SER A 492 -28.15 -16.17 8.15
CA SER A 492 -28.32 -16.24 9.59
C SER A 492 -28.71 -17.66 10.03
N SER A 493 -28.37 -18.01 11.28
CA SER A 493 -28.90 -19.24 11.91
C SER A 493 -30.40 -19.18 12.22
N SER A 494 -31.05 -18.03 12.05
CA SER A 494 -32.47 -17.82 12.37
C SER A 494 -33.36 -17.93 11.12
N ALA A 495 -34.46 -18.68 11.23
CA ALA A 495 -35.52 -18.73 10.22
C ALA A 495 -36.50 -17.58 10.39
N ASP A 496 -37.25 -17.26 9.33
CA ASP A 496 -38.44 -16.43 9.45
C ASP A 496 -39.53 -17.17 10.25
N LEU A 497 -40.16 -16.45 11.17
CA LEU A 497 -41.20 -17.02 12.05
C LEU A 497 -42.54 -17.25 11.32
N TRP A 498 -42.83 -16.40 10.34
CA TRP A 498 -44.15 -16.37 9.69
C TRP A 498 -44.19 -17.01 8.31
N ASP A 499 -43.04 -17.22 7.68
CA ASP A 499 -43.00 -17.82 6.35
C ASP A 499 -41.89 -18.88 6.24
N ARG A 500 -42.32 -20.15 6.17
CA ARG A 500 -41.41 -21.29 6.03
C ARG A 500 -40.52 -21.28 4.79
N ARG A 501 -40.81 -20.40 3.82
CA ARG A 501 -40.00 -20.25 2.60
C ARG A 501 -38.76 -19.41 2.83
N TYR A 502 -38.73 -18.61 3.90
CA TYR A 502 -37.70 -17.61 4.14
C TYR A 502 -36.84 -17.90 5.36
N ALA A 503 -35.63 -17.40 5.32
CA ALA A 503 -34.74 -17.31 6.46
C ALA A 503 -34.03 -15.94 6.45
N TYR A 504 -33.54 -15.51 7.59
CA TYR A 504 -32.80 -14.26 7.70
C TYR A 504 -31.44 -14.37 7.05
N TYR A 505 -31.01 -13.29 6.45
CA TYR A 505 -29.68 -13.14 5.88
C TYR A 505 -29.21 -11.70 5.99
N LEU A 506 -27.90 -11.52 6.10
CA LEU A 506 -27.24 -10.24 5.94
C LEU A 506 -26.80 -10.12 4.49
N THR A 507 -27.13 -9.00 3.84
CA THR A 507 -26.64 -8.69 2.50
C THR A 507 -26.04 -7.30 2.46
N PHE A 508 -25.05 -7.09 1.59
CA PHE A 508 -24.46 -5.78 1.41
C PHE A 508 -24.01 -5.53 -0.03
N SER A 509 -23.89 -4.26 -0.36
CA SER A 509 -23.35 -3.73 -1.61
C SER A 509 -22.59 -2.43 -1.32
N SER A 510 -22.13 -1.76 -2.36
CA SER A 510 -21.44 -0.45 -2.22
C SER A 510 -22.33 0.67 -1.70
N HIS A 511 -23.64 0.47 -1.55
CA HIS A 511 -24.61 1.50 -1.17
C HIS A 511 -25.29 1.22 0.16
N GLN A 512 -25.58 -0.03 0.42
CA GLN A 512 -26.34 -0.45 1.59
C GLN A 512 -25.88 -1.78 2.15
N ILE A 513 -26.14 -1.97 3.43
CA ILE A 513 -26.11 -3.22 4.16
C ILE A 513 -27.45 -3.42 4.81
N GLY A 514 -27.95 -4.64 4.84
CA GLY A 514 -29.23 -4.91 5.47
C GLY A 514 -29.36 -6.33 5.97
N VAL A 515 -30.31 -6.51 6.86
CA VAL A 515 -30.76 -7.80 7.39
C VAL A 515 -32.23 -7.91 7.16
N GLY A 516 -32.68 -9.04 6.62
CA GLY A 516 -34.10 -9.29 6.41
C GLY A 516 -34.37 -10.73 6.00
N CYS A 517 -35.63 -11.06 5.93
CA CYS A 517 -36.12 -12.34 5.40
C CYS A 517 -36.79 -12.20 4.03
N ASN A 518 -37.30 -11.00 3.69
CA ASN A 518 -37.94 -10.76 2.40
C ASN A 518 -36.99 -11.08 1.25
N TYR A 519 -37.39 -11.99 0.34
CA TYR A 519 -36.54 -12.56 -0.70
C TYR A 519 -35.40 -13.46 -0.24
N GLY A 520 -35.28 -13.74 1.07
CA GLY A 520 -34.36 -14.74 1.66
C GLY A 520 -34.89 -16.17 1.46
N TYR A 521 -35.22 -16.52 0.22
CA TYR A 521 -35.70 -17.87 -0.09
C TYR A 521 -34.66 -18.91 0.31
N ARG A 522 -35.06 -19.91 1.11
CA ARG A 522 -34.17 -20.95 1.63
C ARG A 522 -33.43 -21.74 0.56
N TYR A 523 -33.93 -21.77 -0.67
CA TYR A 523 -33.26 -22.42 -1.81
C TYR A 523 -32.09 -21.60 -2.41
N LEU A 524 -31.86 -20.36 -1.96
CA LEU A 524 -30.71 -19.57 -2.42
C LEU A 524 -29.40 -20.13 -1.82
N GLY A 525 -28.34 -20.09 -2.61
CA GLY A 525 -27.01 -20.48 -2.17
C GLY A 525 -26.24 -19.28 -1.59
N ASN A 526 -26.52 -18.92 -0.35
CA ASN A 526 -25.79 -17.88 0.36
C ASN A 526 -24.65 -18.47 1.21
N ARG A 527 -23.71 -17.64 1.65
CA ARG A 527 -22.62 -18.10 2.53
C ARG A 527 -23.14 -18.45 3.91
N ALA A 528 -22.85 -19.66 4.40
CA ALA A 528 -23.05 -20.09 5.78
C ALA A 528 -21.69 -20.22 6.46
N GLN A 529 -21.19 -19.13 7.02
CA GLN A 529 -19.83 -19.04 7.57
C GLN A 529 -19.78 -18.06 8.76
N LYS A 530 -19.06 -18.42 9.81
CA LYS A 530 -18.89 -17.57 10.98
C LYS A 530 -17.99 -16.37 10.66
N PHE A 531 -18.29 -15.22 11.26
CA PHE A 531 -17.52 -14.00 10.99
C PHE A 531 -16.12 -14.00 11.59
N SER A 532 -15.86 -14.86 12.59
CA SER A 532 -14.48 -15.10 13.06
C SER A 532 -13.53 -15.62 11.97
N ASP A 533 -14.02 -16.31 10.94
CA ASP A 533 -13.21 -16.77 9.81
C ASP A 533 -12.73 -15.60 8.95
N PHE A 534 -13.38 -14.45 9.05
CA PHE A 534 -13.04 -13.21 8.39
C PHE A 534 -12.28 -12.23 9.32
N GLY A 535 -12.06 -12.60 10.59
CA GLY A 535 -11.27 -11.82 11.54
C GLY A 535 -12.08 -11.07 12.60
N ASP A 536 -13.35 -11.40 12.78
CA ASP A 536 -14.18 -10.92 13.89
C ASP A 536 -13.89 -11.75 15.16
N ASN A 537 -12.75 -11.49 15.79
CA ASN A 537 -12.29 -12.20 17.00
C ASN A 537 -12.50 -11.34 18.23
#